data_8204dfc5b805b6c39dbc5b8d0b2f0682
#
_entry.id   8204dfc5b805b6c39dbc5b8d0b2f0682
#
_cell.length_a   1.000
_cell.length_b   1.000
_cell.length_c   1.000
_cell.angle_alpha   90.00
_cell.angle_beta   90.00
_cell.angle_gamma   90.00
#
_symmetry.space_group_name_H-M   'P 1'
#
loop_
_entity.id
_entity.type
_entity.pdbx_description
1 polymer ?
#
loop_
_entity_poly.entity_id
_entity_poly.type
_entity_poly.pdbx_seq_one_letter_code
_entity_poly.pdbx_strand_id
1 'polypeptide(L)'
;AAGVGCPRCHGYMEDHAISLLNFEKAAGKAAASRLLAPLAPRLVATSAAVHPRAAWTQLPDCLTCHKDFSRPAKDASAFNTWTKDAAGLFRNRTEDTGNIPCAACHGPPHATYVAVNDYGLDVNNVAPMQYMGAPGVVASGKRCDVCHTIEMDGDVHHPNMSK
;
A
#
# COMPACT_ATOMS: atom_id res chain seq x y z
N ALA A 1 10.68 -12.23 8.14
CA ALA A 1 9.36 -11.60 8.01
C ALA A 1 9.06 -10.84 9.30
N ALA A 2 8.54 -9.62 9.19
CA ALA A 2 8.30 -8.74 10.34
C ALA A 2 7.11 -9.18 11.24
N GLY A 3 6.52 -10.36 11.00
CA GLY A 3 5.39 -10.88 11.79
C GLY A 3 4.09 -10.08 11.64
N VAL A 4 3.96 -9.28 10.59
CA VAL A 4 2.74 -8.52 10.31
C VAL A 4 1.74 -9.43 9.63
N GLY A 5 0.69 -9.83 10.34
CA GLY A 5 -0.41 -10.63 9.78
C GLY A 5 -1.41 -9.78 8.99
N CYS A 6 -2.16 -10.42 8.11
CA CYS A 6 -3.18 -9.77 7.28
C CYS A 6 -4.15 -8.86 8.06
N PRO A 7 -4.62 -9.23 9.28
CA PRO A 7 -5.55 -8.39 10.03
C PRO A 7 -4.99 -7.03 10.46
N ARG A 8 -3.67 -6.88 10.54
CA ARG A 8 -3.06 -5.59 10.88
C ARG A 8 -3.19 -4.54 9.78
N CYS A 9 -3.45 -4.97 8.56
CA CYS A 9 -3.69 -4.05 7.44
C CYS A 9 -5.16 -4.05 7.01
N HIS A 10 -5.78 -5.20 6.91
CA HIS A 10 -7.11 -5.36 6.33
C HIS A 10 -8.22 -5.55 7.37
N GLY A 11 -7.89 -5.78 8.63
CA GLY A 11 -8.83 -6.34 9.60
C GLY A 11 -9.05 -7.84 9.36
N TYR A 12 -9.99 -8.41 10.06
CA TYR A 12 -10.48 -9.74 9.76
C TYR A 12 -11.36 -9.72 8.51
N MET A 13 -11.84 -10.86 8.06
CA MET A 13 -12.63 -10.97 6.83
C MET A 13 -13.90 -10.10 6.91
N GLU A 14 -14.54 -10.05 8.05
CA GLU A 14 -15.72 -9.24 8.29
C GLU A 14 -15.39 -7.74 8.22
N ASP A 15 -14.30 -7.28 8.85
CA ASP A 15 -13.88 -5.89 8.81
C ASP A 15 -13.52 -5.48 7.38
N HIS A 16 -12.84 -6.36 6.64
CA HIS A 16 -12.50 -6.15 5.24
C HIS A 16 -13.75 -6.00 4.37
N ALA A 17 -14.73 -6.89 4.52
CA ALA A 17 -15.99 -6.81 3.79
C ALA A 17 -16.76 -5.53 4.15
N ILE A 18 -16.82 -5.17 5.44
CA ILE A 18 -17.50 -3.97 5.92
C ILE A 18 -16.88 -2.71 5.30
N SER A 19 -15.55 -2.62 5.20
CA SER A 19 -14.89 -1.44 4.62
C SER A 19 -15.28 -1.21 3.17
N LEU A 20 -15.35 -2.28 2.38
CA LEU A 20 -15.78 -2.22 0.96
C LEU A 20 -17.27 -1.88 0.84
N LEU A 21 -18.11 -2.51 1.65
CA LEU A 21 -19.56 -2.27 1.64
C LEU A 21 -19.93 -0.87 2.15
N ASN A 22 -19.20 -0.32 3.11
CA ASN A 22 -19.38 1.06 3.55
C ASN A 22 -19.09 2.05 2.41
N PHE A 23 -18.08 1.79 1.61
CA PHE A 23 -17.80 2.59 0.41
C PHE A 23 -18.93 2.48 -0.62
N GLU A 24 -19.40 1.29 -0.91
CA GLU A 24 -20.52 1.06 -1.82
C GLU A 24 -21.84 1.67 -1.34
N LYS A 25 -22.10 1.62 -0.04
CA LYS A 25 -23.24 2.25 0.60
C LYS A 25 -23.19 3.77 0.44
N ALA A 26 -22.00 4.37 0.68
CA ALA A 26 -21.81 5.81 0.48
C ALA A 26 -22.00 6.21 -1.00
N ALA A 27 -21.68 5.32 -1.93
CA ALA A 27 -21.96 5.49 -3.37
C ALA A 27 -23.41 5.20 -3.78
N GLY A 28 -24.31 4.97 -2.83
CA GLY A 28 -25.75 4.79 -3.08
C GLY A 28 -26.16 3.40 -3.60
N LYS A 29 -25.28 2.39 -3.51
CA LYS A 29 -25.63 1.02 -3.94
C LYS A 29 -26.61 0.37 -2.96
N ALA A 30 -27.84 0.14 -3.39
CA ALA A 30 -28.94 -0.37 -2.55
C ALA A 30 -28.64 -1.70 -1.87
N ALA A 31 -27.91 -2.60 -2.53
CA ALA A 31 -27.56 -3.91 -1.98
C ALA A 31 -26.58 -3.83 -0.78
N ALA A 32 -25.77 -2.78 -0.69
CA ALA A 32 -24.74 -2.66 0.32
C ALA A 32 -25.28 -2.66 1.76
N SER A 33 -26.38 -1.94 2.01
CA SER A 33 -27.01 -1.91 3.33
C SER A 33 -27.52 -3.29 3.77
N ARG A 34 -28.10 -4.04 2.84
CA ARG A 34 -28.59 -5.41 3.12
C ARG A 34 -27.43 -6.37 3.41
N LEU A 35 -26.32 -6.23 2.69
CA LEU A 35 -25.14 -7.07 2.88
C LEU A 35 -24.38 -6.72 4.17
N LEU A 36 -24.44 -5.46 4.60
CA LEU A 36 -23.84 -5.03 5.87
C LEU A 36 -24.59 -5.55 7.10
N ALA A 37 -25.91 -5.74 7.00
CA ALA A 37 -26.74 -6.06 8.16
C ALA A 37 -26.30 -7.29 8.96
N PRO A 38 -25.87 -8.42 8.37
CA PRO A 38 -25.41 -9.58 9.10
C PRO A 38 -23.95 -9.49 9.56
N LEU A 39 -23.18 -8.48 9.17
CA LEU A 39 -21.75 -8.39 9.44
C LEU A 39 -21.50 -7.65 10.78
N ALA A 40 -20.70 -8.26 11.62
CA ALA A 40 -20.21 -7.67 12.85
C ALA A 40 -18.69 -7.42 12.72
N PRO A 41 -18.21 -6.20 12.97
CA PRO A 41 -16.78 -5.92 12.94
C PRO A 41 -16.07 -6.63 14.08
N ARG A 42 -14.77 -6.92 13.89
CA ARG A 42 -13.95 -7.62 14.88
C ARG A 42 -12.97 -6.71 15.61
N LEU A 43 -12.55 -5.62 14.95
CA LEU A 43 -11.51 -4.73 15.49
C LEU A 43 -12.05 -3.40 15.99
N VAL A 44 -13.29 -3.09 15.70
CA VAL A 44 -13.97 -1.86 16.14
C VAL A 44 -15.36 -2.17 16.65
N ALA A 45 -15.98 -1.24 17.37
CA ALA A 45 -17.25 -1.50 18.07
C ALA A 45 -18.46 -1.61 17.12
N THR A 46 -18.46 -0.94 16.00
CA THR A 46 -19.60 -0.90 15.06
C THR A 46 -19.15 -0.92 13.61
N SER A 47 -20.00 -1.40 12.72
CA SER A 47 -19.73 -1.38 11.28
C SER A 47 -19.53 0.04 10.75
N ALA A 48 -20.16 1.04 11.34
CA ALA A 48 -19.98 2.44 10.97
C ALA A 48 -18.60 2.99 11.34
N ALA A 49 -17.92 2.39 12.30
CA ALA A 49 -16.56 2.77 12.69
C ALA A 49 -15.48 2.17 11.77
N VAL A 50 -15.85 1.28 10.86
CA VAL A 50 -14.94 0.78 9.82
C VAL A 50 -14.95 1.78 8.66
N HIS A 51 -13.81 2.42 8.41
CA HIS A 51 -13.69 3.42 7.37
C HIS A 51 -13.91 2.83 5.96
N PRO A 52 -14.66 3.52 5.10
CA PRO A 52 -14.90 3.09 3.74
C PRO A 52 -13.59 2.97 2.95
N ARG A 53 -13.50 1.99 2.09
CA ARG A 53 -12.37 1.78 1.19
C ARG A 53 -12.84 1.48 -0.22
N ALA A 54 -12.34 2.21 -1.21
CA ALA A 54 -12.55 1.89 -2.61
C ALA A 54 -11.77 0.63 -2.99
N ALA A 55 -12.47 -0.38 -3.51
CA ALA A 55 -11.84 -1.63 -3.94
C ALA A 55 -10.79 -1.38 -5.03
N TRP A 56 -9.65 -2.05 -4.94
CA TRP A 56 -8.54 -2.06 -5.90
C TRP A 56 -7.80 -0.72 -6.08
N THR A 57 -8.33 0.38 -5.58
CA THR A 57 -7.73 1.71 -5.71
C THR A 57 -7.17 2.24 -4.41
N GLN A 58 -7.75 1.85 -3.27
CA GLN A 58 -7.24 2.23 -1.96
C GLN A 58 -6.56 1.06 -1.27
N LEU A 59 -5.32 1.28 -0.87
CA LEU A 59 -4.49 0.35 -0.12
C LEU A 59 -4.43 0.77 1.35
N PRO A 60 -4.07 -0.13 2.29
CA PRO A 60 -3.65 0.28 3.62
C PRO A 60 -2.55 1.31 3.54
N ASP A 61 -2.63 2.37 4.34
CA ASP A 61 -1.65 3.43 4.30
C ASP A 61 -0.33 2.99 4.96
N CYS A 62 0.71 2.90 4.16
CA CYS A 62 2.03 2.48 4.59
C CYS A 62 2.63 3.42 5.65
N LEU A 63 2.38 4.73 5.55
CA LEU A 63 2.93 5.73 6.48
C LEU A 63 2.27 5.68 7.86
N THR A 64 1.14 5.00 8.01
CA THR A 64 0.56 4.71 9.33
C THR A 64 1.51 3.83 10.16
N CYS A 65 2.21 2.89 9.54
CA CYS A 65 3.21 2.05 10.19
C CYS A 65 4.63 2.60 10.04
N HIS A 66 4.99 3.07 8.85
CA HIS A 66 6.30 3.65 8.53
C HIS A 66 6.33 5.16 8.80
N LYS A 67 6.05 5.54 10.04
CA LYS A 67 6.07 6.95 10.45
C LYS A 67 7.44 7.54 10.15
N ASP A 68 7.43 8.70 9.52
CA ASP A 68 8.67 9.40 9.11
C ASP A 68 9.64 8.50 8.32
N PHE A 69 9.08 7.58 7.52
CA PHE A 69 9.83 6.60 6.74
C PHE A 69 10.74 5.69 7.58
N SER A 70 10.44 5.55 8.84
CA SER A 70 11.19 4.72 9.77
C SER A 70 10.70 3.27 9.76
N ARG A 71 11.48 2.40 10.41
CA ARG A 71 11.08 1.01 10.61
C ARG A 71 9.86 0.95 11.54
N PRO A 72 8.79 0.23 11.18
CA PRO A 72 7.58 0.18 12.00
C PRO A 72 7.81 -0.54 13.33
N ALA A 73 7.05 -0.18 14.35
CA ALA A 73 6.97 -0.92 15.59
C ALA A 73 6.39 -2.33 15.35
N LYS A 74 6.72 -3.28 16.22
CA LYS A 74 6.28 -4.68 16.08
C LYS A 74 4.76 -4.85 16.15
N ASP A 75 4.08 -3.95 16.83
CA ASP A 75 2.63 -3.91 17.03
C ASP A 75 1.91 -2.91 16.11
N ALA A 76 2.63 -2.26 15.21
CA ALA A 76 2.05 -1.30 14.28
C ALA A 76 0.94 -1.93 13.44
N SER A 77 -0.11 -1.14 13.18
CA SER A 77 -1.27 -1.54 12.40
C SER A 77 -1.72 -0.39 11.53
N ALA A 78 -1.96 -0.68 10.26
CA ALA A 78 -2.57 0.23 9.31
C ALA A 78 -4.07 -0.05 9.10
N PHE A 79 -4.65 -0.94 9.91
CA PHE A 79 -6.08 -1.20 9.84
C PHE A 79 -6.88 0.09 10.00
N ASN A 80 -7.91 0.20 9.21
CA ASN A 80 -8.83 1.33 9.19
C ASN A 80 -8.21 2.66 8.70
N THR A 81 -7.04 2.62 8.11
CA THR A 81 -6.38 3.77 7.50
C THR A 81 -6.02 3.44 6.05
N TRP A 82 -6.71 4.11 5.12
CA TRP A 82 -6.56 3.84 3.69
C TRP A 82 -5.87 5.00 3.00
N THR A 83 -5.03 4.69 2.02
CA THR A 83 -4.42 5.70 1.16
C THR A 83 -5.50 6.57 0.53
N LYS A 84 -5.22 7.84 0.39
CA LYS A 84 -6.03 8.71 -0.46
C LYS A 84 -5.91 8.21 -1.89
N ASP A 85 -6.93 8.45 -2.69
CA ASP A 85 -7.11 7.94 -4.04
C ASP A 85 -5.79 7.73 -4.81
N ALA A 86 -5.41 6.48 -4.98
CA ALA A 86 -4.20 6.10 -5.70
C ALA A 86 -4.37 6.19 -7.23
N ALA A 87 -5.60 6.18 -7.74
CA ALA A 87 -5.84 6.14 -9.18
C ALA A 87 -5.43 7.42 -9.90
N GLY A 88 -5.44 8.55 -9.21
CA GLY A 88 -4.98 9.85 -9.72
C GLY A 88 -3.46 10.06 -9.61
N LEU A 89 -2.78 9.27 -8.78
CA LEU A 89 -1.42 9.57 -8.36
C LEU A 89 -0.37 9.43 -9.45
N PHE A 90 -0.59 8.58 -10.44
CA PHE A 90 0.42 8.27 -11.44
C PHE A 90 0.23 9.01 -12.78
N ARG A 91 -1.00 9.31 -13.15
CA ARG A 91 -1.30 9.74 -14.51
C ARG A 91 -1.51 11.24 -14.70
N ASN A 92 -1.87 11.95 -13.66
CA ASN A 92 -2.32 13.35 -13.76
C ASN A 92 -1.48 14.33 -12.95
N ARG A 93 -0.27 13.94 -12.60
CA ARG A 93 0.56 14.82 -11.79
C ARG A 93 1.51 15.65 -12.64
N THR A 94 1.44 16.91 -12.39
CA THR A 94 2.41 17.90 -12.86
C THR A 94 3.49 18.19 -11.81
N GLU A 95 3.29 17.69 -10.58
CA GLU A 95 4.17 17.93 -9.44
C GLU A 95 4.54 16.61 -8.79
N ASP A 96 5.79 16.34 -8.65
CA ASP A 96 6.31 15.17 -7.99
C ASP A 96 6.58 15.47 -6.52
N THR A 97 5.58 15.32 -5.71
CA THR A 97 5.65 15.55 -4.28
C THR A 97 5.33 14.28 -3.50
N GLY A 98 6.02 13.19 -3.81
CA GLY A 98 5.89 11.96 -3.06
C GLY A 98 4.55 11.24 -3.18
N ASN A 99 3.82 11.44 -4.26
CA ASN A 99 2.53 10.78 -4.49
C ASN A 99 2.61 9.56 -5.42
N ILE A 100 3.78 9.05 -5.65
CA ILE A 100 3.97 7.74 -6.24
C ILE A 100 3.59 6.72 -5.18
N PRO A 101 2.74 5.73 -5.49
CA PRO A 101 2.43 4.67 -4.53
C PRO A 101 3.69 3.94 -4.09
N CYS A 102 3.85 3.72 -2.81
CA CYS A 102 5.02 2.99 -2.27
C CYS A 102 5.25 1.66 -2.98
N ALA A 103 4.17 0.96 -3.33
CA ALA A 103 4.21 -0.29 -4.05
C ALA A 103 4.78 -0.19 -5.48
N ALA A 104 4.86 0.99 -6.06
CA ALA A 104 5.48 1.16 -7.39
C ALA A 104 6.98 0.85 -7.37
N CYS A 105 7.65 1.20 -6.27
CA CYS A 105 9.07 0.91 -6.08
C CYS A 105 9.30 -0.30 -5.17
N HIS A 106 8.51 -0.42 -4.09
CA HIS A 106 8.67 -1.47 -3.08
C HIS A 106 7.98 -2.79 -3.42
N GLY A 107 7.16 -2.82 -4.48
CA GLY A 107 6.40 -4.00 -4.86
C GLY A 107 5.18 -4.26 -3.97
N PRO A 108 4.41 -5.31 -4.29
CA PRO A 108 3.18 -5.63 -3.57
C PRO A 108 3.47 -6.07 -2.14
N PRO A 109 2.80 -5.50 -1.13
CA PRO A 109 3.06 -5.81 0.28
C PRO A 109 2.70 -7.24 0.69
N HIS A 110 1.90 -7.94 -0.11
CA HIS A 110 1.59 -9.35 0.10
C HIS A 110 2.70 -10.30 -0.32
N ALA A 111 3.63 -9.84 -1.11
CA ALA A 111 4.76 -10.66 -1.49
C ALA A 111 5.67 -10.88 -0.29
N THR A 112 6.15 -12.09 -0.14
CA THR A 112 7.13 -12.45 0.88
C THR A 112 8.48 -11.77 0.64
N TYR A 113 8.63 -11.24 -0.56
CA TYR A 113 9.81 -10.48 -0.97
C TYR A 113 9.47 -9.01 -1.04
N VAL A 114 9.59 -8.15 -0.38
CA VAL A 114 9.39 -6.71 -0.65
C VAL A 114 10.56 -6.16 -1.46
N ALA A 115 11.74 -6.62 -1.16
CA ALA A 115 12.97 -6.28 -1.84
C ALA A 115 13.82 -7.52 -2.12
N VAL A 116 13.79 -8.49 -1.23
CA VAL A 116 14.57 -9.74 -1.34
C VAL A 116 13.67 -10.92 -1.03
N ASN A 117 13.73 -11.94 -1.86
CA ASN A 117 13.09 -13.22 -1.64
C ASN A 117 14.16 -14.27 -1.32
N ASP A 118 14.18 -14.75 -0.09
CA ASP A 118 15.14 -15.75 0.37
C ASP A 118 15.01 -17.11 -0.32
N TYR A 119 13.88 -17.37 -0.96
CA TYR A 119 13.56 -18.65 -1.61
C TYR A 119 13.75 -18.63 -3.13
N GLY A 120 14.02 -17.49 -3.72
CA GLY A 120 14.22 -17.36 -5.16
C GLY A 120 14.40 -15.90 -5.54
N LEU A 121 15.62 -15.45 -5.56
CA LEU A 121 15.99 -14.05 -5.78
C LEU A 121 15.52 -13.48 -7.13
N ASP A 122 15.35 -14.35 -8.10
CA ASP A 122 14.99 -14.05 -9.47
C ASP A 122 13.49 -14.18 -9.78
N VAL A 123 12.74 -14.91 -8.95
CA VAL A 123 11.36 -15.31 -9.28
C VAL A 123 10.34 -14.25 -8.90
N ASN A 124 10.49 -13.61 -7.76
CA ASN A 124 9.48 -12.69 -7.21
C ASN A 124 9.83 -11.21 -7.37
N ASN A 125 11.03 -10.90 -7.80
CA ASN A 125 11.48 -9.53 -8.06
C ASN A 125 11.39 -9.20 -9.56
N VAL A 126 10.24 -9.47 -10.17
CA VAL A 126 10.07 -9.33 -11.63
C VAL A 126 10.31 -7.90 -12.07
N ALA A 127 9.71 -6.91 -11.41
CA ALA A 127 9.88 -5.52 -11.82
C ALA A 127 11.33 -5.02 -11.62
N PRO A 128 11.98 -5.20 -10.45
CA PRO A 128 13.39 -4.85 -10.31
C PRO A 128 14.29 -5.59 -11.30
N MET A 129 14.12 -6.89 -11.45
CA MET A 129 14.92 -7.68 -12.40
C MET A 129 14.72 -7.22 -13.85
N GLN A 130 13.48 -6.91 -14.22
CA GLN A 130 13.13 -6.47 -15.57
C GLN A 130 13.71 -5.09 -15.91
N TYR A 131 13.65 -4.15 -14.98
CA TYR A 131 14.01 -2.76 -15.23
C TYR A 131 15.42 -2.40 -14.78
N MET A 132 15.96 -3.10 -13.81
CA MET A 132 17.27 -2.79 -13.23
C MET A 132 18.30 -3.89 -13.43
N GLY A 133 17.89 -5.10 -13.80
CA GLY A 133 18.77 -6.27 -13.87
C GLY A 133 19.30 -6.75 -12.51
N ALA A 134 18.70 -6.28 -11.41
CA ALA A 134 19.07 -6.62 -10.05
C ALA A 134 17.86 -6.72 -9.14
N PRO A 135 17.86 -7.60 -8.12
CA PRO A 135 16.81 -7.64 -7.12
C PRO A 135 16.85 -6.39 -6.25
N GLY A 136 15.74 -6.05 -5.63
CA GLY A 136 15.66 -4.95 -4.68
C GLY A 136 14.47 -4.04 -4.92
N VAL A 137 14.57 -2.82 -4.40
CA VAL A 137 13.59 -1.77 -4.62
C VAL A 137 13.86 -1.14 -6.00
N VAL A 138 12.82 -0.96 -6.81
CA VAL A 138 12.95 -0.30 -8.11
C VAL A 138 13.53 1.10 -7.92
N ALA A 139 14.43 1.49 -8.78
CA ALA A 139 15.19 2.74 -8.71
C ALA A 139 16.15 2.88 -7.52
N SER A 140 16.43 1.80 -6.79
CA SER A 140 17.47 1.82 -5.75
C SER A 140 18.84 2.13 -6.35
N GLY A 141 19.74 2.66 -5.51
CA GLY A 141 21.09 3.01 -5.96
C GLY A 141 21.13 4.15 -6.97
N LYS A 142 20.21 5.10 -6.86
CA LYS A 142 20.09 6.27 -7.75
C LYS A 142 19.78 5.94 -9.21
N ARG A 143 19.17 4.79 -9.47
CA ARG A 143 18.73 4.38 -10.80
C ARG A 143 17.42 5.07 -11.20
N CYS A 144 17.44 6.41 -11.15
CA CYS A 144 16.28 7.25 -11.51
C CYS A 144 15.89 7.11 -12.99
N ASP A 145 16.82 6.67 -13.80
CA ASP A 145 16.68 6.38 -15.23
C ASP A 145 15.62 5.31 -15.56
N VAL A 146 15.24 4.52 -14.59
CA VAL A 146 14.14 3.55 -14.75
C VAL A 146 12.80 4.24 -15.07
N CYS A 147 12.58 5.43 -14.54
CA CYS A 147 11.34 6.19 -14.72
C CYS A 147 11.56 7.59 -15.31
N HIS A 148 12.75 8.14 -15.17
CA HIS A 148 13.08 9.49 -15.60
C HIS A 148 14.09 9.49 -16.76
N THR A 149 13.95 10.46 -17.65
CA THR A 149 14.90 10.68 -18.75
C THR A 149 16.05 11.62 -18.39
N ILE A 150 16.00 12.17 -17.18
CA ILE A 150 17.01 13.08 -16.64
C ILE A 150 17.50 12.54 -15.30
N GLU A 151 18.73 12.87 -14.96
CA GLU A 151 19.26 12.59 -13.63
C GLU A 151 18.55 13.47 -12.60
N MET A 152 18.12 12.85 -11.50
CA MET A 152 17.42 13.53 -10.41
C MET A 152 18.35 13.67 -9.24
N ASP A 153 18.33 14.84 -8.62
CA ASP A 153 19.10 15.10 -7.42
C ASP A 153 18.35 14.70 -6.16
N GLY A 154 19.00 13.90 -5.33
CA GLY A 154 18.62 13.68 -3.94
C GLY A 154 17.42 12.77 -3.70
N ASP A 155 16.81 12.97 -2.57
CA ASP A 155 15.70 12.17 -2.03
C ASP A 155 14.36 12.77 -2.47
N VAL A 156 14.01 12.61 -3.76
CA VAL A 156 12.90 13.33 -4.41
C VAL A 156 11.53 12.84 -3.94
N HIS A 157 11.38 11.54 -3.79
CA HIS A 157 10.08 10.92 -3.45
C HIS A 157 9.88 10.74 -1.95
N HIS A 158 10.92 10.41 -1.23
CA HIS A 158 10.91 10.34 0.23
C HIS A 158 12.34 10.44 0.81
N PRO A 159 12.51 10.82 2.08
CA PRO A 159 13.81 10.85 2.74
C PRO A 159 14.51 9.47 2.72
N ASN A 160 15.83 9.49 2.68
CA ASN A 160 16.69 8.29 2.67
C ASN A 160 16.63 7.42 1.41
N MET A 161 16.10 7.91 0.33
CA MET A 161 16.02 7.21 -0.95
C MET A 161 17.41 6.97 -1.56
N SER A 162 18.34 7.84 -1.29
CA SER A 162 19.72 7.83 -1.82
C SER A 162 20.73 7.06 -0.96
N LYS A 163 20.28 6.44 0.13
CA LYS A 163 21.17 5.67 1.05
C LYS A 163 21.32 4.25 0.63
#